data_b6f4186127d18748823cc1d42d1616ff
#
_entry.id   b6f4186127d18748823cc1d42d1616ff
#
_cell.length_a   1.000
_cell.length_b   1.000
_cell.length_c   1.000
_cell.angle_alpha   90.00
_cell.angle_beta   90.00
_cell.angle_gamma   90.00
#
_symmetry.space_group_name_H-M   'P 1'
#
loop_
_entity.id
_entity.type
_entity.pdbx_description
1 polymer ?
#
loop_
_entity_poly.entity_id
_entity_poly.type
_entity_poly.pdbx_seq_one_letter_code
_entity_poly.pdbx_strand_id
1 'polypeptide(L)'
;MGIAATLQQKLFRWRSDGTAPLRLGQRRIFIIPSRGGLLYALALIVMLIGAINYNLALGHALVFLLAGLGIVGMIHTFRNLHGLVITPGRSTPVFAGDMAHFQITLDNDRPTPRLGLELEAESGKSVNATVNRKKSSKLNIPVSAKSRGWLDLPRIRLSTRYPLGLFTAWAYLQPAMRCLVYPQPIAAPLPVSSPTPVGGERSGDGGQEDFAGFRDRQPADSPRHV
;
A
#
# COMPACT_ATOMS: atom_id res chain seq x y z
N MET A 1 -18.90 2.37 21.21
CA MET A 1 -18.06 1.98 20.05
C MET A 1 -18.88 1.07 19.18
N GLY A 2 -19.24 1.55 17.99
CA GLY A 2 -20.51 1.27 17.39
C GLY A 2 -20.59 0.09 16.44
N ILE A 3 -21.77 -0.41 16.33
CA ILE A 3 -22.29 -1.41 15.38
C ILE A 3 -21.86 -1.13 13.92
N ALA A 4 -21.64 0.14 13.56
CA ALA A 4 -21.12 0.58 12.26
C ALA A 4 -19.70 0.06 11.95
N ALA A 5 -18.81 0.00 12.93
CA ALA A 5 -17.44 -0.53 12.75
C ALA A 5 -17.43 -2.05 12.53
N THR A 6 -18.32 -2.76 13.21
CA THR A 6 -18.46 -4.22 13.09
C THR A 6 -19.11 -4.61 11.76
N LEU A 7 -20.06 -3.83 11.27
CA LEU A 7 -20.69 -4.01 9.96
C LEU A 7 -19.70 -3.70 8.82
N GLN A 8 -18.89 -2.65 8.95
CA GLN A 8 -17.82 -2.37 8.00
C GLN A 8 -16.79 -3.50 7.93
N GLN A 9 -16.40 -4.08 9.06
CA GLN A 9 -15.48 -5.22 9.09
C GLN A 9 -16.06 -6.49 8.46
N LYS A 10 -17.34 -6.77 8.60
CA LYS A 10 -18.00 -7.94 8.00
C LYS A 10 -18.28 -7.79 6.51
N LEU A 11 -18.67 -6.60 6.04
CA LEU A 11 -18.96 -6.33 4.63
C LEU A 11 -17.70 -6.25 3.75
N PHE A 12 -16.53 -5.96 4.33
CA PHE A 12 -15.27 -5.78 3.60
C PHE A 12 -14.18 -6.78 3.98
N ARG A 13 -14.55 -8.01 4.31
CA ARG A 13 -13.61 -9.10 4.62
C ARG A 13 -12.95 -9.66 3.34
N TRP A 14 -12.20 -8.78 2.65
CA TRP A 14 -11.47 -9.13 1.44
C TRP A 14 -9.99 -9.27 1.76
N ARG A 15 -9.64 -10.27 2.54
CA ARG A 15 -8.26 -10.66 2.74
C ARG A 15 -7.85 -11.51 1.54
N SER A 16 -6.89 -11.09 0.74
CA SER A 16 -6.27 -12.02 -0.20
C SER A 16 -5.38 -12.95 0.63
N ASP A 17 -5.80 -14.18 0.78
CA ASP A 17 -5.01 -15.20 1.46
C ASP A 17 -3.87 -15.62 0.53
N GLY A 18 -2.76 -14.91 0.57
CA GLY A 18 -1.55 -15.30 -0.14
C GLY A 18 -0.86 -14.19 -0.96
N THR A 19 0.25 -14.58 -1.58
CA THR A 19 1.06 -13.78 -2.51
C THR A 19 0.53 -13.81 -3.94
N ALA A 20 -0.69 -14.34 -4.16
CA ALA A 20 -1.30 -14.44 -5.47
C ALA A 20 -1.67 -13.07 -6.05
N PRO A 21 -1.49 -12.85 -7.37
CA PRO A 21 -1.93 -11.63 -8.02
C PRO A 21 -3.44 -11.40 -7.83
N LEU A 22 -3.80 -10.21 -7.37
CA LEU A 22 -5.19 -9.81 -7.14
C LEU A 22 -5.72 -9.06 -8.37
N ARG A 23 -6.67 -9.63 -9.09
CA ARG A 23 -7.35 -8.93 -10.19
C ARG A 23 -8.57 -8.16 -9.69
N LEU A 24 -8.62 -6.87 -9.98
CA LEU A 24 -9.76 -6.01 -9.63
C LEU A 24 -10.99 -6.33 -10.50
N GLY A 25 -11.94 -7.07 -9.92
CA GLY A 25 -13.25 -7.34 -10.53
C GLY A 25 -14.26 -6.21 -10.29
N GLN A 26 -15.37 -6.24 -11.06
CA GLN A 26 -16.44 -5.24 -10.98
C GLN A 26 -17.02 -5.06 -9.57
N ARG A 27 -17.22 -6.16 -8.84
CA ARG A 27 -17.83 -6.14 -7.49
C ARG A 27 -17.00 -5.46 -6.42
N ARG A 28 -15.73 -5.14 -6.70
CA ARG A 28 -14.78 -4.51 -5.77
C ARG A 28 -14.60 -3.02 -5.99
N ILE A 29 -15.17 -2.49 -7.07
CA ILE A 29 -15.01 -1.08 -7.45
C ILE A 29 -16.27 -0.33 -7.10
N PHE A 30 -16.10 0.67 -6.26
CA PHE A 30 -17.14 1.62 -5.91
C PHE A 30 -16.95 2.89 -6.73
N ILE A 31 -18.05 3.53 -7.13
CA ILE A 31 -18.01 4.80 -7.85
C ILE A 31 -19.03 5.75 -7.25
N ILE A 32 -18.65 7.00 -7.10
CA ILE A 32 -19.50 8.06 -6.58
C ILE A 32 -19.20 9.37 -7.33
N PRO A 33 -20.19 10.27 -7.52
CA PRO A 33 -19.91 11.58 -8.03
C PRO A 33 -18.98 12.35 -7.07
N SER A 34 -18.00 13.04 -7.63
CA SER A 34 -17.15 13.98 -6.90
C SER A 34 -17.92 15.27 -6.60
N ARG A 35 -17.34 16.16 -5.80
CA ARG A 35 -17.92 17.51 -5.60
C ARG A 35 -18.11 18.24 -6.93
N GLY A 36 -17.13 18.14 -7.84
CA GLY A 36 -17.24 18.69 -9.19
C GLY A 36 -18.33 18.00 -10.02
N GLY A 37 -18.51 16.68 -9.86
CA GLY A 37 -19.60 15.94 -10.50
C GLY A 37 -21.00 16.35 -10.02
N LEU A 38 -21.15 16.65 -8.72
CA LEU A 38 -22.42 17.17 -8.19
C LEU A 38 -22.73 18.57 -8.73
N LEU A 39 -21.73 19.46 -8.76
CA LEU A 39 -21.89 20.80 -9.37
C LEU A 39 -22.23 20.71 -10.86
N TYR A 40 -21.59 19.80 -11.58
CA TYR A 40 -21.88 19.53 -12.99
C TYR A 40 -23.32 19.05 -13.19
N ALA A 41 -23.78 18.10 -12.37
CA ALA A 41 -25.17 17.61 -12.42
C ALA A 41 -26.17 18.72 -12.11
N LEU A 42 -25.89 19.58 -11.11
CA LEU A 42 -26.73 20.73 -10.79
C LEU A 42 -26.80 21.72 -11.95
N ALA A 43 -25.67 22.03 -12.58
CA ALA A 43 -25.63 22.91 -13.74
C ALA A 43 -26.47 22.35 -14.91
N LEU A 44 -26.38 21.03 -15.18
CA LEU A 44 -27.21 20.39 -16.20
C LEU A 44 -28.71 20.50 -15.91
N ILE A 45 -29.12 20.35 -14.63
CA ILE A 45 -30.51 20.50 -14.22
C ILE A 45 -31.00 21.92 -14.47
N VAL A 46 -30.21 22.92 -14.06
CA VAL A 46 -30.56 24.33 -14.27
C VAL A 46 -30.68 24.66 -15.76
N MET A 47 -29.71 24.18 -16.58
CA MET A 47 -29.75 24.36 -18.03
C MET A 47 -30.96 23.66 -18.65
N LEU A 48 -31.32 22.46 -18.17
CA LEU A 48 -32.51 21.75 -18.65
C LEU A 48 -33.79 22.51 -18.35
N ILE A 49 -33.94 23.04 -17.14
CA ILE A 49 -35.08 23.85 -16.74
C ILE A 49 -35.20 25.10 -17.64
N GLY A 50 -34.06 25.76 -17.90
CA GLY A 50 -34.02 26.90 -18.82
C GLY A 50 -34.42 26.52 -20.23
N ALA A 51 -33.90 25.40 -20.78
CA ALA A 51 -34.22 24.92 -22.09
C ALA A 51 -35.72 24.59 -22.26
N ILE A 52 -36.33 24.00 -21.20
CA ILE A 52 -37.77 23.71 -21.17
C ILE A 52 -38.60 25.01 -21.15
N ASN A 53 -38.23 25.93 -20.23
CA ASN A 53 -39.01 27.16 -20.03
C ASN A 53 -39.01 28.06 -21.29
N TYR A 54 -37.90 28.16 -21.98
CA TYR A 54 -37.77 28.97 -23.19
C TYR A 54 -37.96 28.16 -24.52
N ASN A 55 -38.36 26.91 -24.43
CA ASN A 55 -38.56 25.99 -25.55
C ASN A 55 -37.41 25.99 -26.55
N LEU A 56 -36.16 25.97 -26.02
CA LEU A 56 -34.93 26.06 -26.81
C LEU A 56 -34.48 24.67 -27.31
N ALA A 57 -34.70 24.33 -28.56
CA ALA A 57 -34.29 23.05 -29.14
C ALA A 57 -32.79 22.83 -29.04
N LEU A 58 -31.96 23.81 -29.31
CA LEU A 58 -30.49 23.75 -29.16
C LEU A 58 -30.07 23.62 -27.71
N GLY A 59 -30.81 24.19 -26.76
CA GLY A 59 -30.59 24.03 -25.32
C GLY A 59 -30.74 22.58 -24.87
N HIS A 60 -31.80 21.92 -25.33
CA HIS A 60 -31.99 20.47 -25.05
C HIS A 60 -30.86 19.63 -25.65
N ALA A 61 -30.50 19.88 -26.91
CA ALA A 61 -29.39 19.16 -27.54
C ALA A 61 -28.08 19.32 -26.80
N LEU A 62 -27.76 20.52 -26.33
CA LEU A 62 -26.56 20.77 -25.52
C LEU A 62 -26.60 20.03 -24.18
N VAL A 63 -27.72 20.06 -23.45
CA VAL A 63 -27.88 19.36 -22.17
C VAL A 63 -27.71 17.86 -22.35
N PHE A 64 -28.34 17.26 -23.38
CA PHE A 64 -28.18 15.83 -23.62
C PHE A 64 -26.77 15.44 -24.07
N LEU A 65 -26.10 16.29 -24.85
CA LEU A 65 -24.70 16.09 -25.22
C LEU A 65 -23.80 16.08 -23.97
N LEU A 66 -23.94 17.04 -23.10
CA LEU A 66 -23.16 17.14 -21.86
C LEU A 66 -23.51 15.99 -20.89
N ALA A 67 -24.79 15.64 -20.76
CA ALA A 67 -25.19 14.47 -19.97
C ALA A 67 -24.55 13.18 -20.49
N GLY A 68 -24.52 12.99 -21.80
CA GLY A 68 -23.83 11.89 -22.47
C GLY A 68 -22.33 11.87 -22.14
N LEU A 69 -21.68 13.05 -22.20
CA LEU A 69 -20.27 13.19 -21.81
C LEU A 69 -20.03 12.77 -20.34
N GLY A 70 -20.92 13.15 -19.44
CA GLY A 70 -20.88 12.72 -18.03
C GLY A 70 -20.96 11.21 -17.87
N ILE A 71 -21.90 10.56 -18.58
CA ILE A 71 -22.05 9.08 -18.55
C ILE A 71 -20.80 8.40 -19.11
N VAL A 72 -20.29 8.85 -20.25
CA VAL A 72 -19.05 8.33 -20.83
C VAL A 72 -17.88 8.51 -19.87
N GLY A 73 -17.78 9.67 -19.22
CA GLY A 73 -16.79 9.93 -18.18
C GLY A 73 -16.88 8.94 -17.01
N MET A 74 -18.09 8.62 -16.53
CA MET A 74 -18.32 7.62 -15.50
C MET A 74 -17.82 6.23 -15.91
N ILE A 75 -18.15 5.80 -17.13
CA ILE A 75 -17.71 4.51 -17.67
C ILE A 75 -16.18 4.46 -17.77
N HIS A 76 -15.55 5.52 -18.24
CA HIS A 76 -14.09 5.59 -18.33
C HIS A 76 -13.42 5.57 -16.96
N THR A 77 -13.96 6.29 -15.96
CA THR A 77 -13.46 6.27 -14.59
C THR A 77 -13.53 4.86 -13.98
N PHE A 78 -14.65 4.16 -14.20
CA PHE A 78 -14.80 2.75 -13.78
C PHE A 78 -13.79 1.84 -14.50
N ARG A 79 -13.70 1.94 -15.82
CA ARG A 79 -12.80 1.13 -16.64
C ARG A 79 -11.32 1.36 -16.31
N ASN A 80 -10.97 2.52 -15.78
CA ASN A 80 -9.60 2.84 -15.37
C ASN A 80 -9.10 1.95 -14.24
N LEU A 81 -9.95 1.50 -13.31
CA LEU A 81 -9.62 0.55 -12.25
C LEU A 81 -9.92 -0.91 -12.62
N HIS A 82 -10.99 -1.14 -13.39
CA HIS A 82 -11.43 -2.49 -13.69
C HIS A 82 -10.39 -3.33 -14.45
N GLY A 83 -10.12 -4.54 -13.94
CA GLY A 83 -9.19 -5.49 -14.54
C GLY A 83 -7.71 -5.14 -14.32
N LEU A 84 -7.38 -4.18 -13.46
CA LEU A 84 -6.00 -3.96 -13.00
C LEU A 84 -5.57 -5.14 -12.15
N VAL A 85 -4.36 -5.66 -12.39
CA VAL A 85 -3.79 -6.75 -11.60
C VAL A 85 -2.78 -6.15 -10.62
N ILE A 86 -2.91 -6.53 -9.36
CA ILE A 86 -2.06 -6.07 -8.27
C ILE A 86 -1.28 -7.26 -7.75
N THR A 87 0.04 -7.22 -7.92
CA THR A 87 0.94 -8.28 -7.48
C THR A 87 1.71 -7.80 -6.25
N PRO A 88 1.57 -8.48 -5.09
CA PRO A 88 2.39 -8.22 -3.92
C PRO A 88 3.87 -8.46 -4.26
N GLY A 89 4.74 -7.54 -3.85
CA GLY A 89 6.17 -7.66 -4.01
C GLY A 89 6.87 -7.98 -2.70
N ARG A 90 8.00 -7.31 -2.46
CA ARG A 90 8.84 -7.51 -1.27
C ARG A 90 8.74 -6.31 -0.33
N SER A 91 9.05 -6.55 0.94
CA SER A 91 9.29 -5.50 1.92
C SER A 91 10.72 -5.65 2.44
N THR A 92 11.42 -4.54 2.64
CA THR A 92 12.75 -4.54 3.27
C THR A 92 12.58 -4.37 4.78
N PRO A 93 13.27 -5.14 5.62
CA PRO A 93 13.27 -4.93 7.05
C PRO A 93 13.74 -3.52 7.43
N VAL A 94 13.16 -2.97 8.50
CA VAL A 94 13.45 -1.60 8.99
C VAL A 94 13.56 -1.60 10.52
N PHE A 95 14.07 -0.53 11.10
CA PHE A 95 14.07 -0.33 12.55
C PHE A 95 12.76 0.33 13.02
N ALA A 96 12.42 0.09 14.29
CA ALA A 96 11.29 0.75 14.92
C ALA A 96 11.51 2.29 14.92
N GLY A 97 10.50 3.03 14.48
CA GLY A 97 10.58 4.47 14.25
C GLY A 97 10.73 4.86 12.78
N ASP A 98 11.22 3.96 11.93
CA ASP A 98 11.41 4.19 10.50
C ASP A 98 10.15 3.97 9.67
N MET A 99 10.25 4.29 8.38
CA MET A 99 9.20 4.02 7.40
C MET A 99 9.46 2.70 6.68
N ALA A 100 8.58 1.73 6.88
CA ALA A 100 8.58 0.48 6.11
C ALA A 100 8.04 0.73 4.71
N HIS A 101 8.71 0.21 3.69
CA HIS A 101 8.32 0.32 2.29
C HIS A 101 7.84 -1.03 1.77
N PHE A 102 6.55 -1.08 1.42
CA PHE A 102 5.95 -2.26 0.80
C PHE A 102 5.89 -2.06 -0.71
N GLN A 103 6.62 -2.90 -1.44
CA GLN A 103 6.61 -2.86 -2.90
C GLN A 103 5.38 -3.58 -3.44
N ILE A 104 4.61 -2.89 -4.29
CA ILE A 104 3.45 -3.45 -5.00
C ILE A 104 3.66 -3.19 -6.49
N THR A 105 3.36 -4.19 -7.30
CA THR A 105 3.38 -4.07 -8.75
C THR A 105 1.95 -3.96 -9.26
N LEU A 106 1.69 -2.94 -10.07
CA LEU A 106 0.43 -2.75 -10.80
C LEU A 106 0.65 -3.17 -12.25
N ASP A 107 -0.07 -4.20 -12.70
CA ASP A 107 0.05 -4.74 -14.05
C ASP A 107 -1.17 -4.34 -14.89
N ASN A 108 -0.92 -3.77 -16.06
CA ASN A 108 -1.94 -3.34 -16.99
C ASN A 108 -1.90 -4.16 -18.28
N ASP A 109 -2.77 -5.16 -18.39
CA ASP A 109 -2.89 -6.00 -19.59
C ASP A 109 -3.62 -5.32 -20.77
N ARG A 110 -4.21 -4.14 -20.53
CA ARG A 110 -5.03 -3.45 -21.56
C ARG A 110 -4.18 -2.62 -22.51
N PRO A 111 -4.68 -2.40 -23.73
CA PRO A 111 -4.02 -1.52 -24.72
C PRO A 111 -4.14 -0.02 -24.37
N THR A 112 -4.92 0.34 -23.33
CA THR A 112 -5.12 1.73 -22.88
C THR A 112 -4.30 1.98 -21.61
N PRO A 113 -3.66 3.17 -21.48
CA PRO A 113 -2.95 3.51 -20.24
C PRO A 113 -3.93 3.72 -19.09
N ARG A 114 -3.46 3.53 -17.87
CA ARG A 114 -4.16 3.80 -16.61
C ARG A 114 -3.55 5.04 -15.98
N LEU A 115 -4.32 6.10 -15.95
CA LEU A 115 -3.85 7.42 -15.54
C LEU A 115 -4.50 7.84 -14.21
N GLY A 116 -3.78 8.68 -13.43
CA GLY A 116 -4.33 9.25 -12.21
C GLY A 116 -4.77 8.20 -11.19
N LEU A 117 -3.98 7.15 -11.03
CA LEU A 117 -4.16 6.18 -9.95
C LEU A 117 -3.53 6.72 -8.68
N GLU A 118 -4.25 6.67 -7.58
CA GLU A 118 -3.81 7.10 -6.27
C GLU A 118 -3.96 5.93 -5.28
N LEU A 119 -2.84 5.53 -4.66
CA LEU A 119 -2.79 4.50 -3.63
C LEU A 119 -2.56 5.19 -2.30
N GLU A 120 -3.49 5.03 -1.39
CA GLU A 120 -3.44 5.59 -0.04
C GLU A 120 -3.44 4.45 0.96
N ALA A 121 -2.40 4.37 1.80
CA ALA A 121 -2.39 3.50 2.97
C ALA A 121 -3.12 4.18 4.13
N GLU A 122 -3.56 3.40 5.11
CA GLU A 122 -4.22 3.92 6.33
C GLU A 122 -3.35 4.94 7.11
N SER A 123 -2.05 4.98 6.81
CA SER A 123 -1.09 5.98 7.34
C SER A 123 -1.26 7.39 6.76
N GLY A 124 -2.20 7.61 5.85
CA GLY A 124 -2.50 8.93 5.26
C GLY A 124 -1.52 9.40 4.18
N LYS A 125 -0.49 8.62 3.85
CA LYS A 125 0.41 8.96 2.73
C LYS A 125 -0.11 8.33 1.44
N SER A 126 -0.37 9.16 0.44
CA SER A 126 -0.78 8.73 -0.88
C SER A 126 0.42 8.65 -1.85
N VAL A 127 0.38 7.66 -2.74
CA VAL A 127 1.35 7.48 -3.82
C VAL A 127 0.60 7.52 -5.14
N ASN A 128 0.97 8.46 -6.01
CA ASN A 128 0.39 8.58 -7.34
C ASN A 128 1.08 7.65 -8.32
N ALA A 129 0.30 7.03 -9.18
CA ALA A 129 0.78 6.09 -10.17
C ALA A 129 0.15 6.31 -11.54
N THR A 130 0.94 6.01 -12.55
CA THR A 130 0.48 5.87 -13.93
C THR A 130 1.02 4.55 -14.46
N VAL A 131 0.15 3.75 -15.06
CA VAL A 131 0.56 2.48 -15.67
C VAL A 131 0.30 2.54 -17.16
N ASN A 132 1.37 2.54 -17.93
CA ASN A 132 1.28 2.56 -19.40
C ASN A 132 0.62 1.29 -19.94
N ARG A 133 0.17 1.34 -21.21
CA ARG A 133 -0.42 0.20 -21.89
C ARG A 133 0.52 -1.01 -21.89
N LYS A 134 -0.01 -2.17 -21.54
CA LYS A 134 0.73 -3.44 -21.52
C LYS A 134 2.06 -3.37 -20.75
N LYS A 135 2.11 -2.55 -19.69
CA LYS A 135 3.28 -2.39 -18.82
C LYS A 135 2.90 -2.58 -17.36
N SER A 136 3.93 -2.87 -16.56
CA SER A 136 3.84 -2.94 -15.11
C SER A 136 4.51 -1.71 -14.50
N SER A 137 3.98 -1.23 -13.39
CA SER A 137 4.55 -0.15 -12.59
C SER A 137 4.77 -0.64 -11.17
N LYS A 138 5.99 -0.49 -10.65
CA LYS A 138 6.35 -0.82 -9.27
C LYS A 138 6.21 0.41 -8.39
N LEU A 139 5.54 0.26 -7.26
CA LEU A 139 5.26 1.31 -6.31
C LEU A 139 5.69 0.88 -4.93
N ASN A 140 6.24 1.82 -4.16
CA ASN A 140 6.60 1.61 -2.77
C ASN A 140 5.60 2.37 -1.90
N ILE A 141 4.85 1.62 -1.08
CA ILE A 141 3.86 2.19 -0.17
C ILE A 141 4.53 2.37 1.18
N PRO A 142 4.69 3.61 1.67
CA PRO A 142 5.29 3.89 2.95
C PRO A 142 4.28 3.65 4.09
N VAL A 143 4.69 2.87 5.09
CA VAL A 143 3.92 2.60 6.31
C VAL A 143 4.82 2.86 7.51
N SER A 144 4.35 3.56 8.53
CA SER A 144 5.13 3.85 9.74
C SER A 144 5.29 2.59 10.60
N ALA A 145 6.53 2.22 10.91
CA ALA A 145 6.89 1.09 11.76
C ALA A 145 7.02 1.54 13.22
N LYS A 146 5.91 1.63 13.96
CA LYS A 146 5.87 2.16 15.33
C LYS A 146 6.47 1.25 16.39
N SER A 147 6.43 -0.06 16.20
CA SER A 147 6.87 -1.06 17.17
C SER A 147 7.62 -2.19 16.47
N ARG A 148 8.56 -2.81 17.23
CA ARG A 148 9.29 -4.00 16.76
C ARG A 148 8.35 -5.19 16.56
N GLY A 149 8.72 -6.09 15.65
CA GLY A 149 7.99 -7.33 15.35
C GLY A 149 7.50 -7.37 13.90
N TRP A 150 6.50 -8.19 13.63
CA TRP A 150 5.91 -8.29 12.31
C TRP A 150 4.89 -7.17 12.08
N LEU A 151 5.15 -6.36 11.06
CA LEU A 151 4.24 -5.32 10.59
C LEU A 151 3.49 -5.85 9.36
N ASP A 152 2.18 -6.07 9.52
CA ASP A 152 1.31 -6.41 8.39
C ASP A 152 1.00 -5.15 7.57
N LEU A 153 0.91 -5.30 6.24
CA LEU A 153 0.47 -4.21 5.37
C LEU A 153 -0.98 -3.85 5.69
N PRO A 154 -1.26 -2.59 6.11
CA PRO A 154 -2.62 -2.15 6.37
C PRO A 154 -3.44 -2.11 5.08
N ARG A 155 -4.74 -1.87 5.22
CA ARG A 155 -5.64 -1.69 4.08
C ARG A 155 -5.17 -0.52 3.22
N ILE A 156 -5.13 -0.73 1.91
CA ILE A 156 -4.81 0.27 0.90
C ILE A 156 -6.08 0.62 0.15
N ARG A 157 -6.31 1.90 -0.04
CA ARG A 157 -7.33 2.44 -0.94
C ARG A 157 -6.67 2.78 -2.26
N LEU A 158 -7.08 2.13 -3.32
CA LEU A 158 -6.73 2.49 -4.68
C LEU A 158 -7.88 3.31 -5.27
N SER A 159 -7.62 4.54 -5.68
CA SER A 159 -8.63 5.43 -6.22
C SER A 159 -8.20 6.08 -7.53
N THR A 160 -9.17 6.58 -8.29
CA THR A 160 -8.95 7.38 -9.49
C THR A 160 -10.10 8.35 -9.71
N ARG A 161 -9.79 9.52 -10.29
CA ARG A 161 -10.74 10.53 -10.75
C ARG A 161 -10.64 10.79 -12.25
N TYR A 162 -9.76 10.06 -12.94
CA TYR A 162 -9.56 10.22 -14.37
C TYR A 162 -10.76 9.66 -15.16
N PRO A 163 -11.22 10.30 -16.26
CA PRO A 163 -10.58 11.41 -16.98
C PRO A 163 -11.04 12.82 -16.55
N LEU A 164 -12.31 13.03 -16.27
CA LEU A 164 -12.92 14.36 -16.12
C LEU A 164 -12.96 14.86 -14.67
N GLY A 165 -12.63 14.01 -13.69
CA GLY A 165 -12.75 14.37 -12.28
C GLY A 165 -14.20 14.45 -11.76
N LEU A 166 -15.20 14.18 -12.59
CA LEU A 166 -16.62 14.21 -12.21
C LEU A 166 -17.00 13.06 -11.27
N PHE A 167 -16.32 11.93 -11.39
CA PHE A 167 -16.53 10.75 -10.57
C PHE A 167 -15.24 10.32 -9.89
N THR A 168 -15.37 9.77 -8.70
CA THR A 168 -14.30 9.08 -7.98
C THR A 168 -14.63 7.61 -7.95
N ALA A 169 -13.78 6.78 -8.54
CA ALA A 169 -13.85 5.34 -8.38
C ALA A 169 -12.76 4.88 -7.40
N TRP A 170 -13.07 3.91 -6.53
CA TRP A 170 -12.08 3.35 -5.61
C TRP A 170 -12.32 1.88 -5.34
N ALA A 171 -11.27 1.21 -4.91
CA ALA A 171 -11.29 -0.15 -4.43
C ALA A 171 -10.40 -0.27 -3.18
N TYR A 172 -10.76 -1.17 -2.28
CA TYR A 172 -9.93 -1.51 -1.13
C TYR A 172 -9.15 -2.79 -1.41
N LEU A 173 -7.88 -2.77 -1.01
CA LEU A 173 -6.92 -3.84 -1.19
C LEU A 173 -6.27 -4.15 0.15
N GLN A 174 -6.05 -5.42 0.44
CA GLN A 174 -5.27 -5.85 1.59
C GLN A 174 -4.45 -7.09 1.20
N PRO A 175 -3.35 -6.90 0.44
CA PRO A 175 -2.45 -8.00 0.12
C PRO A 175 -1.81 -8.55 1.40
N ALA A 176 -1.60 -9.86 1.46
CA ALA A 176 -0.94 -10.50 2.60
C ALA A 176 0.58 -10.27 2.51
N MET A 177 1.03 -9.10 2.96
CA MET A 177 2.45 -8.74 3.01
C MET A 177 2.84 -8.40 4.44
N ARG A 178 4.07 -8.79 4.82
CA ARG A 178 4.65 -8.53 6.14
C ARG A 178 6.03 -7.94 6.00
N CYS A 179 6.37 -7.03 6.91
CA CYS A 179 7.70 -6.46 7.06
C CYS A 179 8.22 -6.79 8.47
N LEU A 180 9.48 -7.21 8.57
CA LEU A 180 10.13 -7.40 9.85
C LEU A 180 10.66 -6.04 10.34
N VAL A 181 10.27 -5.67 11.55
CA VAL A 181 10.70 -4.44 12.21
C VAL A 181 11.63 -4.80 13.36
N TYR A 182 12.88 -4.37 13.27
CA TYR A 182 13.88 -4.55 14.31
C TYR A 182 13.70 -3.53 15.44
N PRO A 183 14.21 -3.84 16.64
CA PRO A 183 14.32 -2.85 17.70
C PRO A 183 15.16 -1.66 17.25
N GLN A 184 14.82 -0.46 17.73
CA GLN A 184 15.63 0.72 17.45
C GLN A 184 17.00 0.54 18.10
N PRO A 185 18.13 0.73 17.36
CA PRO A 185 19.46 0.67 17.94
C PRO A 185 19.65 1.83 18.92
N ILE A 186 20.15 1.52 20.10
CA ILE A 186 20.52 2.52 21.10
C ILE A 186 22.03 2.72 20.98
N ALA A 187 22.46 3.96 20.81
CA ALA A 187 23.87 4.29 20.86
C ALA A 187 24.36 4.09 22.31
N ALA A 188 25.04 2.98 22.56
CA ALA A 188 25.71 2.73 23.82
C ALA A 188 27.23 2.73 23.60
N PRO A 189 28.04 3.24 24.55
CA PRO A 189 29.47 3.08 24.47
C PRO A 189 29.80 1.59 24.44
N LEU A 190 30.72 1.19 23.58
CA LEU A 190 31.18 -0.18 23.54
C LEU A 190 31.75 -0.55 24.92
N PRO A 191 31.38 -1.71 25.49
CA PRO A 191 32.02 -2.17 26.72
C PRO A 191 33.52 -2.28 26.43
N VAL A 192 34.31 -1.55 27.23
CA VAL A 192 35.76 -1.68 27.18
C VAL A 192 36.08 -3.08 27.68
N SER A 193 36.46 -3.98 26.78
CA SER A 193 36.98 -5.28 27.17
C SER A 193 38.26 -5.03 27.96
N SER A 194 38.20 -5.25 29.28
CA SER A 194 39.41 -5.27 30.07
C SER A 194 40.29 -6.40 29.55
N PRO A 195 41.57 -6.12 29.20
CA PRO A 195 42.44 -7.19 28.79
C PRO A 195 42.58 -8.15 29.98
N THR A 196 42.09 -9.36 29.83
CA THR A 196 42.27 -10.41 30.82
C THR A 196 43.76 -10.71 30.85
N PRO A 197 44.44 -10.56 32.00
CA PRO A 197 45.87 -10.87 32.07
C PRO A 197 46.05 -12.35 31.72
N VAL A 198 46.81 -12.60 30.68
CA VAL A 198 47.23 -13.94 30.29
C VAL A 198 48.13 -14.47 31.40
N GLY A 199 47.63 -15.36 32.27
CA GLY A 199 48.45 -16.02 33.27
C GLY A 199 47.90 -16.14 34.69
N GLY A 200 46.61 -15.92 34.94
CA GLY A 200 46.03 -16.18 36.27
C GLY A 200 45.20 -17.48 36.28
N GLU A 201 45.45 -18.32 37.30
CA GLU A 201 44.64 -19.52 37.60
C GLU A 201 43.14 -19.12 37.65
N ARG A 202 42.34 -19.77 36.82
CA ARG A 202 40.88 -19.58 36.81
C ARG A 202 40.27 -20.27 38.03
N SER A 203 39.96 -19.51 39.06
CA SER A 203 38.86 -19.88 39.97
C SER A 203 37.55 -19.64 39.21
N GLY A 204 36.82 -20.73 38.99
CA GLY A 204 35.56 -20.66 38.27
C GLY A 204 34.52 -19.90 39.06
N ASP A 205 33.97 -18.87 38.47
CA ASP A 205 32.57 -18.52 38.67
C ASP A 205 32.06 -17.80 37.42
N GLY A 206 30.91 -18.27 36.91
CA GLY A 206 30.37 -18.03 35.62
C GLY A 206 30.22 -16.56 35.24
N GLY A 207 30.95 -16.14 34.28
CA GLY A 207 30.79 -14.87 33.63
C GLY A 207 31.02 -15.05 32.16
N GLN A 208 30.20 -14.41 31.38
CA GLN A 208 30.14 -14.37 29.93
C GLN A 208 31.48 -14.57 29.23
N GLU A 209 31.48 -15.60 28.40
CA GLU A 209 32.64 -16.08 27.66
C GLU A 209 33.01 -15.08 26.55
N ASP A 210 33.83 -14.09 26.89
CA ASP A 210 34.65 -13.45 25.88
C ASP A 210 35.67 -14.50 25.42
N PHE A 211 35.58 -14.84 24.13
CA PHE A 211 36.49 -15.78 23.49
C PHE A 211 37.95 -15.31 23.69
N ALA A 212 38.66 -15.98 24.61
CA ALA A 212 40.03 -15.63 24.97
C ALA A 212 41.10 -16.21 24.03
N GLY A 213 40.70 -16.61 22.81
CA GLY A 213 41.60 -17.23 21.83
C GLY A 213 41.64 -18.76 21.91
N PHE A 214 42.35 -19.36 20.97
CA PHE A 214 42.61 -20.79 21.00
C PHE A 214 43.73 -21.10 21.98
N ARG A 215 43.55 -22.15 22.79
CA ARG A 215 44.68 -22.69 23.59
C ARG A 215 45.60 -23.53 22.71
N ASP A 216 46.88 -23.54 23.03
CA ASP A 216 47.83 -24.41 22.38
C ASP A 216 47.51 -25.88 22.66
N ARG A 217 47.69 -26.73 21.64
CA ARG A 217 47.44 -28.17 21.69
C ARG A 217 48.31 -28.86 22.73
N GLN A 218 47.67 -29.56 23.64
CA GLN A 218 48.40 -30.42 24.60
C GLN A 218 48.53 -31.87 24.05
N PRO A 219 49.57 -32.63 24.44
CA PRO A 219 49.81 -34.00 23.93
C PRO A 219 48.68 -34.99 24.22
N ALA A 220 47.78 -34.69 25.14
CA ALA A 220 46.61 -35.50 25.49
C ALA A 220 45.33 -35.12 24.80
N ASP A 221 45.31 -34.09 23.93
CA ASP A 221 44.11 -33.62 23.26
C ASP A 221 43.70 -34.56 22.12
N SER A 222 42.42 -34.90 22.09
CA SER A 222 41.81 -35.67 21.01
C SER A 222 41.91 -34.94 19.69
N PRO A 223 42.14 -35.63 18.52
CA PRO A 223 42.21 -35.03 17.21
C PRO A 223 40.93 -34.30 16.76
N ARG A 224 39.83 -34.42 17.51
CA ARG A 224 38.54 -33.79 17.22
C ARG A 224 38.38 -32.38 17.81
N HIS A 225 39.36 -31.90 18.54
CA HIS A 225 39.31 -30.55 19.19
C HIS A 225 40.38 -29.61 18.63
N VAL A 226 40.66 -29.71 17.32
CA VAL A 226 41.54 -28.80 16.58
C VAL A 226 40.70 -27.93 15.69
#